data_19ad90866d16ef7019b207724361fb3a
#
_entry.id   19ad90866d16ef7019b207724361fb3a
#
_cell.length_a   1.000
_cell.length_b   1.000
_cell.length_c   1.000
_cell.angle_alpha   90.00
_cell.angle_beta   90.00
_cell.angle_gamma   90.00
#
_symmetry.space_group_name_H-M   'P 1'
#
loop_
_entity.id
_entity.type
_entity.pdbx_description
1 polymer ?
#
loop_
_entity_poly.entity_id
_entity_poly.type
_entity_poly.pdbx_seq_one_letter_code
_entity_poly.pdbx_strand_id
1 'polypeptide(L)'
;EIYTLSLHDALPIWSGVCGRVCPQESQCEGKCILGIKGEPVSIGKLERFTADWARENNIAPVPAKEKKGKKVAVIGSGPAGLTCAGDLAKMGYDVKIFEALHEAGGVLVYGIPEFRLPKQTVVAHEVENVKKLGVEIETNVIIGKSITIDELINEEGYDAVFIGSGAGLPKFMGIPGEQANGVFSANEFLTRNNLMK
;
A
#
# COMPACT_ATOMS: atom_id res chain seq x y z
N GLU A 1 -13.09 -23.31 22.41
CA GLU A 1 -12.59 -23.34 21.03
C GLU A 1 -11.38 -22.44 20.97
N ILE A 2 -10.18 -23.02 20.76
CA ILE A 2 -8.97 -22.24 20.51
C ILE A 2 -9.08 -21.78 19.07
N TYR A 3 -9.38 -20.51 18.85
CA TYR A 3 -9.23 -19.89 17.54
C TYR A 3 -7.74 -19.88 17.19
N THR A 4 -7.29 -20.85 16.45
CA THR A 4 -6.01 -20.76 15.74
C THR A 4 -6.20 -19.72 14.63
N LEU A 5 -5.81 -18.48 14.89
CA LEU A 5 -5.61 -17.51 13.83
C LEU A 5 -4.63 -18.14 12.83
N SER A 6 -5.08 -18.32 11.60
CA SER A 6 -4.16 -18.75 10.55
C SER A 6 -3.11 -17.65 10.35
N LEU A 7 -1.93 -18.00 9.86
CA LEU A 7 -0.90 -17.02 9.54
C LEU A 7 -1.43 -15.96 8.55
N HIS A 8 -2.38 -16.34 7.70
CA HIS A 8 -3.08 -15.47 6.76
C HIS A 8 -3.95 -14.40 7.42
N ASP A 9 -4.56 -14.72 8.57
CA ASP A 9 -5.41 -13.79 9.31
C ASP A 9 -4.58 -12.89 10.23
N ALA A 10 -3.40 -13.37 10.65
CA ALA A 10 -2.51 -12.66 11.57
C ALA A 10 -1.56 -11.66 10.88
N LEU A 11 -1.30 -11.84 9.57
CA LEU A 11 -0.42 -10.94 8.83
C LEU A 11 -1.23 -9.74 8.30
N PRO A 12 -0.93 -8.52 8.76
CA PRO A 12 -1.46 -7.32 8.12
C PRO A 12 -1.01 -7.27 6.65
N ILE A 13 -1.80 -6.63 5.80
CA ILE A 13 -1.58 -6.58 4.33
C ILE A 13 -0.19 -6.05 3.95
N TRP A 14 0.51 -5.35 4.85
CA TRP A 14 1.79 -4.68 4.58
C TRP A 14 2.92 -5.07 5.53
N SER A 15 2.91 -6.26 6.08
CA SER A 15 3.95 -6.71 7.02
C SER A 15 5.36 -6.62 6.44
N GLY A 16 5.52 -6.95 5.16
CA GLY A 16 6.78 -6.83 4.45
C GLY A 16 7.28 -5.38 4.31
N VAL A 17 6.36 -4.44 4.21
CA VAL A 17 6.63 -2.99 4.11
C VAL A 17 6.85 -2.41 5.51
N CYS A 18 5.90 -2.58 6.43
CA CYS A 18 5.97 -2.01 7.78
C CYS A 18 7.22 -2.47 8.53
N GLY A 19 7.56 -3.74 8.46
CA GLY A 19 8.78 -4.29 9.07
C GLY A 19 10.10 -3.72 8.52
N ARG A 20 10.04 -2.95 7.39
CA ARG A 20 11.23 -2.31 6.78
C ARG A 20 11.28 -0.81 6.92
N VAL A 21 10.12 -0.12 6.87
CA VAL A 21 10.09 1.35 6.73
C VAL A 21 9.43 2.08 7.89
N CYS A 22 8.68 1.37 8.73
CA CYS A 22 8.04 1.96 9.90
C CYS A 22 9.12 2.30 10.95
N PRO A 23 9.06 3.46 11.62
CA PRO A 23 10.01 3.83 12.69
C PRO A 23 9.60 3.20 14.03
N GLN A 24 9.70 1.86 14.14
CA GLN A 24 9.24 1.09 15.28
C GLN A 24 9.88 1.53 16.60
N GLU A 25 11.14 1.94 16.57
CA GLU A 25 11.90 2.39 17.75
C GLU A 25 11.24 3.58 18.46
N SER A 26 10.55 4.45 17.72
CA SER A 26 9.82 5.60 18.26
C SER A 26 8.32 5.35 18.44
N GLN A 27 7.80 4.25 17.92
CA GLN A 27 6.39 3.89 17.95
C GLN A 27 6.12 2.68 18.83
N CYS A 28 5.85 1.50 18.27
CA CYS A 28 5.45 0.32 19.02
C CYS A 28 6.57 -0.22 19.93
N GLU A 29 7.82 -0.29 19.45
CA GLU A 29 8.96 -0.73 20.27
C GLU A 29 9.27 0.28 21.38
N GLY A 30 9.24 1.58 21.07
CA GLY A 30 9.44 2.65 22.03
C GLY A 30 8.37 2.74 23.15
N LYS A 31 7.24 2.06 22.97
CA LYS A 31 6.15 1.95 23.97
C LYS A 31 6.05 0.55 24.59
N CYS A 32 6.94 -0.35 24.22
CA CYS A 32 6.94 -1.71 24.74
C CYS A 32 7.23 -1.74 26.24
N ILE A 33 6.34 -2.34 27.03
CA ILE A 33 6.45 -2.42 28.48
C ILE A 33 7.73 -3.16 28.93
N LEU A 34 8.23 -4.11 28.14
CA LEU A 34 9.47 -4.82 28.43
C LEU A 34 10.69 -3.89 28.33
N GLY A 35 10.63 -2.85 27.52
CA GLY A 35 11.67 -1.84 27.38
C GLY A 35 11.89 -0.97 28.64
N ILE A 36 10.99 -1.03 29.64
CA ILE A 36 11.14 -0.29 30.90
C ILE A 36 12.27 -0.89 31.77
N LYS A 37 12.45 -2.20 31.72
CA LYS A 37 13.43 -2.93 32.57
C LYS A 37 14.44 -3.77 31.79
N GLY A 38 14.36 -3.76 30.47
CA GLY A 38 15.20 -4.56 29.58
C GLY A 38 15.05 -4.13 28.14
N GLU A 39 15.25 -5.04 27.21
CA GLU A 39 15.08 -4.79 25.78
C GLU A 39 13.60 -4.91 25.37
N PRO A 40 13.09 -3.99 24.56
CA PRO A 40 11.76 -4.10 23.99
C PRO A 40 11.66 -5.30 23.03
N VAL A 41 10.44 -5.79 22.80
CA VAL A 41 10.20 -6.77 21.75
C VAL A 41 10.53 -6.14 20.41
N SER A 42 11.39 -6.78 19.62
CA SER A 42 11.78 -6.33 18.26
C SER A 42 10.63 -6.55 17.26
N ILE A 43 9.55 -5.81 17.41
CA ILE A 43 8.28 -5.99 16.68
C ILE A 43 8.52 -5.88 15.17
N GLY A 44 9.23 -4.84 14.72
CA GLY A 44 9.51 -4.64 13.30
C GLY A 44 10.37 -5.74 12.69
N LYS A 45 11.36 -6.27 13.42
CA LYS A 45 12.18 -7.39 12.93
C LYS A 45 11.37 -8.69 12.83
N LEU A 46 10.50 -8.95 13.80
CA LEU A 46 9.62 -10.11 13.79
C LEU A 46 8.58 -10.02 12.66
N GLU A 47 8.00 -8.84 12.46
CA GLU A 47 7.06 -8.57 11.38
C GLU A 47 7.72 -8.79 10.02
N ARG A 48 8.92 -8.23 9.81
CA ARG A 48 9.72 -8.45 8.61
C ARG A 48 10.03 -9.93 8.38
N PHE A 49 10.50 -10.62 9.42
CA PHE A 49 10.83 -12.04 9.36
C PHE A 49 9.62 -12.87 8.92
N THR A 50 8.46 -12.64 9.53
CA THR A 50 7.23 -13.38 9.24
C THR A 50 6.77 -13.14 7.79
N ALA A 51 6.84 -11.90 7.31
CA ALA A 51 6.49 -11.56 5.93
C ALA A 51 7.44 -12.19 4.90
N ASP A 52 8.75 -12.13 5.16
CA ASP A 52 9.75 -12.73 4.28
C ASP A 52 9.60 -14.25 4.24
N TRP A 53 9.39 -14.88 5.39
CA TRP A 53 9.13 -16.31 5.49
C TRP A 53 7.87 -16.73 4.73
N ALA A 54 6.77 -15.98 4.87
CA ALA A 54 5.52 -16.23 4.16
C ALA A 54 5.73 -16.16 2.63
N ARG A 55 6.46 -15.15 2.17
CA ARG A 55 6.80 -14.99 0.75
C ARG A 55 7.63 -16.17 0.23
N GLU A 56 8.68 -16.55 0.95
CA GLU A 56 9.58 -17.65 0.57
C GLU A 56 8.87 -19.00 0.54
N ASN A 57 7.87 -19.20 1.39
CA ASN A 57 7.04 -20.40 1.44
C ASN A 57 5.77 -20.30 0.58
N ASN A 58 5.63 -19.26 -0.27
CA ASN A 58 4.50 -19.05 -1.16
C ASN A 58 3.13 -19.06 -0.44
N ILE A 59 3.08 -18.53 0.78
CA ILE A 59 1.83 -18.38 1.51
C ILE A 59 1.06 -17.20 0.92
N ALA A 60 -0.06 -17.50 0.28
CA ALA A 60 -0.91 -16.51 -0.36
C ALA A 60 -2.18 -16.25 0.46
N PRO A 61 -2.74 -15.02 0.41
CA PRO A 61 -4.01 -14.73 1.05
C PRO A 61 -5.15 -15.54 0.40
N VAL A 62 -6.18 -15.84 1.18
CA VAL A 62 -7.34 -16.62 0.73
C VAL A 62 -8.48 -15.67 0.37
N PRO A 63 -9.01 -15.72 -0.86
CA PRO A 63 -10.18 -14.95 -1.26
C PRO A 63 -11.43 -15.29 -0.44
N ALA A 64 -12.36 -14.34 -0.34
CA ALA A 64 -13.65 -14.56 0.30
C ALA A 64 -14.41 -15.72 -0.39
N LYS A 65 -15.02 -16.57 0.42
CA LYS A 65 -15.84 -17.69 -0.08
C LYS A 65 -17.18 -17.23 -0.64
N GLU A 66 -17.73 -16.16 -0.07
CA GLU A 66 -19.04 -15.62 -0.44
C GLU A 66 -18.90 -14.20 -0.98
N LYS A 67 -19.53 -13.93 -2.11
CA LYS A 67 -19.57 -12.61 -2.72
C LYS A 67 -20.82 -11.86 -2.26
N LYS A 68 -20.67 -10.58 -1.95
CA LYS A 68 -21.78 -9.71 -1.51
C LYS A 68 -22.53 -9.04 -2.64
N GLY A 69 -22.05 -9.18 -3.89
CA GLY A 69 -22.67 -8.58 -5.06
C GLY A 69 -22.66 -7.04 -5.05
N LYS A 70 -21.72 -6.44 -4.35
CA LYS A 70 -21.50 -5.00 -4.26
C LYS A 70 -20.12 -4.65 -4.81
N LYS A 71 -20.07 -3.57 -5.62
CA LYS A 71 -18.85 -3.10 -6.27
C LYS A 71 -18.30 -1.87 -5.57
N VAL A 72 -17.00 -1.83 -5.33
CA VAL A 72 -16.33 -0.67 -4.74
C VAL A 72 -15.17 -0.22 -5.64
N ALA A 73 -15.19 1.05 -6.01
CA ALA A 73 -14.06 1.69 -6.68
C ALA A 73 -13.10 2.27 -5.64
N VAL A 74 -11.81 2.03 -5.84
CA VAL A 74 -10.74 2.59 -5.00
C VAL A 74 -9.86 3.47 -5.86
N ILE A 75 -9.71 4.74 -5.49
CA ILE A 75 -8.91 5.72 -6.22
C ILE A 75 -7.53 5.81 -5.58
N GLY A 76 -6.51 5.36 -6.30
CA GLY A 76 -5.13 5.31 -5.88
C GLY A 76 -4.71 3.96 -5.31
N SER A 77 -3.59 3.45 -5.78
CA SER A 77 -2.98 2.18 -5.37
C SER A 77 -1.87 2.34 -4.32
N GLY A 78 -1.84 3.45 -3.61
CA GLY A 78 -0.95 3.64 -2.46
C GLY A 78 -1.33 2.74 -1.28
N PRO A 79 -0.59 2.81 -0.16
CA PRO A 79 -0.84 1.96 1.02
C PRO A 79 -2.30 1.97 1.48
N ALA A 80 -2.94 3.16 1.52
CA ALA A 80 -4.33 3.30 1.94
C ALA A 80 -5.30 2.58 0.99
N GLY A 81 -5.16 2.79 -0.32
CA GLY A 81 -6.02 2.17 -1.33
C GLY A 81 -5.87 0.66 -1.38
N LEU A 82 -4.65 0.17 -1.39
CA LEU A 82 -4.39 -1.28 -1.41
C LEU A 82 -4.86 -1.98 -0.13
N THR A 83 -4.71 -1.35 1.06
CA THR A 83 -5.26 -1.90 2.31
C THR A 83 -6.78 -1.97 2.27
N CYS A 84 -7.44 -0.86 1.90
CA CYS A 84 -8.89 -0.80 1.79
C CYS A 84 -9.41 -1.85 0.80
N ALA A 85 -8.79 -1.95 -0.37
CA ALA A 85 -9.17 -2.92 -1.40
C ALA A 85 -9.00 -4.36 -0.94
N GLY A 86 -7.87 -4.70 -0.31
CA GLY A 86 -7.62 -6.03 0.20
C GLY A 86 -8.60 -6.45 1.30
N ASP A 87 -8.89 -5.56 2.23
CA ASP A 87 -9.84 -5.85 3.32
C ASP A 87 -11.27 -6.00 2.77
N LEU A 88 -11.71 -5.13 1.88
CA LEU A 88 -13.00 -5.25 1.23
C LEU A 88 -13.13 -6.55 0.41
N ALA A 89 -12.07 -6.95 -0.31
CA ALA A 89 -12.05 -8.20 -1.05
C ALA A 89 -12.15 -9.43 -0.13
N LYS A 90 -11.44 -9.42 1.03
CA LYS A 90 -11.59 -10.46 2.07
C LYS A 90 -13.00 -10.52 2.64
N MET A 91 -13.73 -9.40 2.67
CA MET A 91 -15.13 -9.33 3.09
C MET A 91 -16.13 -9.76 2.00
N GLY A 92 -15.66 -10.03 0.78
CA GLY A 92 -16.50 -10.50 -0.32
C GLY A 92 -17.06 -9.41 -1.24
N TYR A 93 -16.55 -8.18 -1.16
CA TYR A 93 -16.88 -7.13 -2.12
C TYR A 93 -16.09 -7.30 -3.42
N ASP A 94 -16.65 -6.85 -4.54
CA ASP A 94 -15.95 -6.75 -5.81
C ASP A 94 -15.25 -5.39 -5.87
N VAL A 95 -13.92 -5.42 -5.93
CA VAL A 95 -13.11 -4.21 -5.77
C VAL A 95 -12.23 -3.98 -7.00
N LYS A 96 -12.23 -2.74 -7.49
CA LYS A 96 -11.31 -2.29 -8.52
C LYS A 96 -10.58 -1.02 -8.08
N ILE A 97 -9.28 -1.04 -8.25
CA ILE A 97 -8.39 0.11 -7.97
C ILE A 97 -8.10 0.82 -9.29
N PHE A 98 -8.25 2.14 -9.29
CA PHE A 98 -7.84 3.02 -10.38
C PHE A 98 -6.59 3.79 -9.94
N GLU A 99 -5.50 3.62 -10.69
CA GLU A 99 -4.21 4.23 -10.42
C GLU A 99 -3.80 5.18 -11.54
N ALA A 100 -3.41 6.39 -11.17
CA ALA A 100 -3.00 7.40 -12.13
C ALA A 100 -1.66 7.11 -12.81
N LEU A 101 -0.75 6.47 -12.09
CA LEU A 101 0.58 6.11 -12.59
C LEU A 101 0.56 4.78 -13.35
N HIS A 102 1.65 4.50 -14.04
CA HIS A 102 1.82 3.26 -14.81
C HIS A 102 2.17 2.04 -13.94
N GLU A 103 2.56 2.25 -12.67
CA GLU A 103 2.83 1.20 -11.70
C GLU A 103 1.99 1.35 -10.44
N ALA A 104 1.48 0.23 -9.92
CA ALA A 104 0.74 0.18 -8.68
C ALA A 104 1.68 0.17 -7.47
N GLY A 105 1.25 0.82 -6.36
CA GLY A 105 1.99 0.87 -5.11
C GLY A 105 2.15 2.28 -4.55
N GLY A 106 1.84 3.31 -5.36
CA GLY A 106 1.92 4.71 -4.93
C GLY A 106 3.30 5.07 -4.37
N VAL A 107 3.33 5.72 -3.22
CA VAL A 107 4.59 6.15 -2.55
C VAL A 107 5.55 5.00 -2.27
N LEU A 108 5.08 3.78 -2.12
CA LEU A 108 5.92 2.60 -1.94
C LEU A 108 6.82 2.34 -3.15
N VAL A 109 6.35 2.70 -4.34
CA VAL A 109 7.10 2.55 -5.59
C VAL A 109 7.83 3.83 -5.96
N TYR A 110 7.14 4.96 -6.06
CA TYR A 110 7.75 6.20 -6.54
C TYR A 110 8.55 6.96 -5.47
N GLY A 111 8.18 6.85 -4.18
CA GLY A 111 8.71 7.73 -3.13
C GLY A 111 9.78 7.11 -2.23
N ILE A 112 9.73 5.81 -1.94
CA ILE A 112 10.71 5.16 -1.06
C ILE A 112 11.88 4.63 -1.90
N PRO A 113 13.14 4.92 -1.53
CA PRO A 113 14.31 4.39 -2.25
C PRO A 113 14.40 2.86 -2.24
N GLU A 114 14.95 2.27 -3.32
CA GLU A 114 15.10 0.82 -3.50
C GLU A 114 15.85 0.15 -2.34
N PHE A 115 16.92 0.78 -1.83
CA PHE A 115 17.72 0.24 -0.73
C PHE A 115 16.97 0.16 0.60
N ARG A 116 15.87 0.93 0.77
CA ARG A 116 15.00 0.88 1.95
C ARG A 116 13.86 -0.11 1.76
N LEU A 117 13.27 -0.12 0.57
CA LEU A 117 12.14 -0.96 0.24
C LEU A 117 12.29 -1.52 -1.18
N PRO A 118 12.74 -2.78 -1.32
CA PRO A 118 12.88 -3.42 -2.62
C PRO A 118 11.54 -3.52 -3.35
N LYS A 119 11.48 -2.97 -4.58
CA LYS A 119 10.22 -2.87 -5.34
C LYS A 119 9.78 -4.23 -5.85
N GLN A 120 10.67 -4.93 -6.54
CA GLN A 120 10.32 -6.17 -7.23
C GLN A 120 10.06 -7.33 -6.27
N THR A 121 10.82 -7.41 -5.19
CA THR A 121 10.72 -8.55 -4.26
C THR A 121 9.72 -8.34 -3.13
N VAL A 122 9.46 -7.10 -2.72
CA VAL A 122 8.57 -6.81 -1.60
C VAL A 122 7.28 -6.14 -2.09
N VAL A 123 7.37 -4.94 -2.69
CA VAL A 123 6.18 -4.19 -3.05
C VAL A 123 5.34 -4.91 -4.10
N ALA A 124 5.98 -5.41 -5.17
CA ALA A 124 5.28 -6.15 -6.22
C ALA A 124 4.62 -7.42 -5.68
N HIS A 125 5.26 -8.12 -4.72
CA HIS A 125 4.67 -9.29 -4.08
C HIS A 125 3.42 -8.93 -3.27
N GLU A 126 3.46 -7.84 -2.50
CA GLU A 126 2.30 -7.38 -1.73
C GLU A 126 1.15 -6.95 -2.64
N VAL A 127 1.45 -6.22 -3.72
CA VAL A 127 0.44 -5.87 -4.75
C VAL A 127 -0.18 -7.13 -5.37
N GLU A 128 0.64 -8.12 -5.69
CA GLU A 128 0.17 -9.39 -6.25
C GLU A 128 -0.70 -10.17 -5.26
N ASN A 129 -0.40 -10.12 -3.97
CA ASN A 129 -1.24 -10.72 -2.94
C ASN A 129 -2.63 -10.05 -2.88
N VAL A 130 -2.71 -8.73 -3.07
CA VAL A 130 -4.00 -8.03 -3.17
C VAL A 130 -4.77 -8.48 -4.42
N LYS A 131 -4.11 -8.64 -5.57
CA LYS A 131 -4.74 -9.18 -6.78
C LYS A 131 -5.24 -10.61 -6.60
N LYS A 132 -4.50 -11.47 -5.88
CA LYS A 132 -4.93 -12.84 -5.56
C LYS A 132 -6.21 -12.90 -4.74
N LEU A 133 -6.55 -11.84 -3.99
CA LEU A 133 -7.84 -11.72 -3.31
C LEU A 133 -9.02 -11.44 -4.27
N GLY A 134 -8.73 -11.20 -5.55
CA GLY A 134 -9.72 -10.87 -6.57
C GLY A 134 -9.88 -9.37 -6.85
N VAL A 135 -8.95 -8.54 -6.36
CA VAL A 135 -8.92 -7.11 -6.65
C VAL A 135 -8.37 -6.87 -8.05
N GLU A 136 -9.10 -6.12 -8.86
CA GLU A 136 -8.61 -5.60 -10.14
C GLU A 136 -7.84 -4.30 -9.92
N ILE A 137 -6.76 -4.10 -10.67
CA ILE A 137 -5.98 -2.85 -10.65
C ILE A 137 -5.81 -2.36 -12.08
N GLU A 138 -6.33 -1.18 -12.35
CA GLU A 138 -6.19 -0.49 -13.62
C GLU A 138 -5.30 0.73 -13.47
N THR A 139 -4.18 0.74 -14.19
CA THR A 139 -3.19 1.82 -14.17
C THR A 139 -3.43 2.81 -15.31
N ASN A 140 -2.79 3.98 -15.24
CA ASN A 140 -2.92 5.08 -16.21
C ASN A 140 -4.34 5.67 -16.30
N VAL A 141 -5.11 5.59 -15.22
CA VAL A 141 -6.46 6.16 -15.13
C VAL A 141 -6.48 7.30 -14.12
N ILE A 142 -6.69 8.51 -14.60
CA ILE A 142 -6.78 9.71 -13.75
C ILE A 142 -8.23 10.04 -13.49
N ILE A 143 -8.72 9.73 -12.28
CA ILE A 143 -10.08 10.05 -11.87
C ILE A 143 -10.28 11.56 -11.85
N GLY A 144 -11.39 12.00 -12.43
CA GLY A 144 -11.71 13.41 -12.68
C GLY A 144 -11.14 13.95 -14.00
N LYS A 145 -10.42 13.11 -14.77
CA LYS A 145 -9.96 13.42 -16.14
C LYS A 145 -10.34 12.33 -17.14
N SER A 146 -9.94 11.09 -16.88
CA SER A 146 -10.26 9.93 -17.75
C SER A 146 -11.70 9.46 -17.53
N ILE A 147 -12.12 9.43 -16.28
CA ILE A 147 -13.46 9.09 -15.82
C ILE A 147 -13.73 9.86 -14.52
N THR A 148 -14.96 10.30 -14.31
CA THR A 148 -15.38 11.03 -13.12
C THR A 148 -15.94 10.09 -12.05
N ILE A 149 -16.09 10.59 -10.82
CA ILE A 149 -16.74 9.82 -9.73
C ILE A 149 -18.21 9.59 -10.05
N ASP A 150 -18.88 10.56 -10.67
CA ASP A 150 -20.28 10.45 -11.04
C ASP A 150 -20.51 9.36 -12.10
N GLU A 151 -19.62 9.26 -13.08
CA GLU A 151 -19.64 8.18 -14.08
C GLU A 151 -19.39 6.82 -13.42
N LEU A 152 -18.41 6.71 -12.49
CA LEU A 152 -18.18 5.47 -11.75
C LEU A 152 -19.44 4.98 -11.02
N ILE A 153 -20.17 5.89 -10.37
CA ILE A 153 -21.36 5.53 -9.60
C ILE A 153 -22.57 5.27 -10.53
N ASN A 154 -22.83 6.18 -11.48
CA ASN A 154 -24.08 6.19 -12.23
C ASN A 154 -24.03 5.35 -13.51
N GLU A 155 -22.85 5.19 -14.13
CA GLU A 155 -22.71 4.49 -15.41
C GLU A 155 -22.00 3.14 -15.24
N GLU A 156 -20.91 3.09 -14.47
CA GLU A 156 -20.15 1.85 -14.23
C GLU A 156 -20.73 0.98 -13.10
N GLY A 157 -21.69 1.54 -12.33
CA GLY A 157 -22.46 0.83 -11.33
C GLY A 157 -21.68 0.47 -10.05
N TYR A 158 -20.73 1.31 -9.64
CA TYR A 158 -20.11 1.18 -8.34
C TYR A 158 -21.03 1.65 -7.23
N ASP A 159 -21.16 0.84 -6.17
CA ASP A 159 -21.97 1.16 -4.99
C ASP A 159 -21.29 2.19 -4.06
N ALA A 160 -19.96 2.23 -4.07
CA ALA A 160 -19.17 3.16 -3.26
C ALA A 160 -17.81 3.46 -3.90
N VAL A 161 -17.25 4.60 -3.51
CA VAL A 161 -15.92 5.05 -3.94
C VAL A 161 -15.08 5.39 -2.71
N PHE A 162 -13.88 4.82 -2.62
CA PHE A 162 -12.87 5.19 -1.64
C PHE A 162 -11.79 6.04 -2.30
N ILE A 163 -11.46 7.19 -1.70
CA ILE A 163 -10.45 8.11 -2.23
C ILE A 163 -9.17 8.00 -1.41
N GLY A 164 -8.13 7.40 -2.01
CA GLY A 164 -6.80 7.22 -1.44
C GLY A 164 -5.71 7.79 -2.32
N SER A 165 -5.93 8.97 -2.93
CA SER A 165 -5.05 9.60 -3.94
C SER A 165 -3.68 10.04 -3.43
N GLY A 166 -3.46 10.03 -2.11
CA GLY A 166 -2.20 10.44 -1.49
C GLY A 166 -1.97 11.96 -1.51
N ALA A 167 -0.75 12.37 -1.15
CA ALA A 167 -0.31 13.76 -1.07
C ALA A 167 0.96 13.97 -1.93
N GLY A 168 0.88 13.67 -3.23
CA GLY A 168 2.00 13.71 -4.17
C GLY A 168 2.50 15.12 -4.52
N LEU A 169 1.71 16.17 -4.25
CA LEU A 169 2.15 17.55 -4.53
C LEU A 169 3.23 18.00 -3.54
N PRO A 170 4.38 18.46 -4.03
CA PRO A 170 5.45 18.94 -3.18
C PRO A 170 5.06 20.23 -2.45
N LYS A 171 5.54 20.38 -1.21
CA LYS A 171 5.48 21.66 -0.50
C LYS A 171 6.78 22.41 -0.75
N PHE A 172 6.66 23.59 -1.30
CA PHE A 172 7.79 24.49 -1.49
C PHE A 172 8.09 25.29 -0.22
N MET A 173 9.36 25.55 0.03
CA MET A 173 9.82 26.29 1.22
C MET A 173 9.75 27.80 1.06
N GLY A 174 9.66 28.30 -0.18
CA GLY A 174 9.64 29.73 -0.49
C GLY A 174 10.98 30.43 -0.28
N ILE A 175 12.09 29.72 -0.42
CA ILE A 175 13.44 30.28 -0.24
C ILE A 175 14.09 30.68 -1.58
N PRO A 176 15.01 31.67 -1.57
CA PRO A 176 15.72 32.07 -2.77
C PRO A 176 16.47 30.89 -3.42
N GLY A 177 16.35 30.77 -4.75
CA GLY A 177 17.00 29.72 -5.51
C GLY A 177 16.21 28.40 -5.63
N GLU A 178 15.09 28.25 -4.94
CA GLU A 178 14.27 27.02 -5.01
C GLU A 178 13.77 26.70 -6.43
N GLN A 179 13.59 27.73 -7.26
CA GLN A 179 13.16 27.61 -8.66
C GLN A 179 14.32 27.51 -9.67
N ALA A 180 15.57 27.44 -9.20
CA ALA A 180 16.72 27.38 -10.08
C ALA A 180 16.83 26.02 -10.78
N ASN A 181 17.41 26.01 -11.98
CA ASN A 181 17.68 24.78 -12.71
C ASN A 181 18.57 23.84 -11.90
N GLY A 182 18.18 22.56 -11.83
CA GLY A 182 18.88 21.54 -11.06
C GLY A 182 18.43 21.43 -9.59
N VAL A 183 17.51 22.30 -9.14
CA VAL A 183 16.84 22.18 -7.84
C VAL A 183 15.52 21.42 -8.03
N PHE A 184 15.35 20.36 -7.28
CA PHE A 184 14.17 19.50 -7.36
C PHE A 184 13.51 19.33 -6.00
N SER A 185 12.20 19.22 -5.97
CA SER A 185 11.52 18.72 -4.78
C SER A 185 11.90 17.23 -4.54
N ALA A 186 11.86 16.81 -3.28
CA ALA A 186 12.14 15.41 -2.94
C ALA A 186 11.23 14.44 -3.70
N ASN A 187 9.94 14.75 -3.81
CA ASN A 187 8.98 13.92 -4.53
C ASN A 187 9.34 13.80 -6.01
N GLU A 188 9.68 14.91 -6.67
CA GLU A 188 10.06 14.89 -8.09
C GLU A 188 11.34 14.07 -8.30
N PHE A 189 12.37 14.31 -7.50
CA PHE A 189 13.64 13.60 -7.60
C PHE A 189 13.45 12.09 -7.40
N LEU A 190 12.72 11.71 -6.35
CA LEU A 190 12.46 10.29 -6.03
C LEU A 190 11.61 9.61 -7.10
N THR A 191 10.57 10.28 -7.61
CA THR A 191 9.73 9.76 -8.69
C THR A 191 10.54 9.49 -9.94
N ARG A 192 11.38 10.45 -10.36
CA ARG A 192 12.27 10.28 -11.52
C ARG A 192 13.23 9.13 -11.32
N ASN A 193 13.88 9.06 -10.14
CA ASN A 193 14.86 8.02 -9.84
C ASN A 193 14.24 6.61 -9.74
N ASN A 194 13.04 6.48 -9.24
CA ASN A 194 12.39 5.19 -9.00
C ASN A 194 11.58 4.66 -10.19
N LEU A 195 10.91 5.55 -10.96
CA LEU A 195 9.98 5.16 -12.03
C LEU A 195 10.53 5.36 -13.44
N MET A 196 11.53 6.23 -13.62
CA MET A 196 12.03 6.60 -14.97
C MET A 196 13.41 5.99 -15.23
N LYS A 197 13.53 4.67 -15.02
CA LYS A 197 14.76 3.91 -15.30
C LYS A 197 14.81 3.50 -16.75
#